data_edd72e659a47b84b3248ba9375ceada0
#
_entry.id   edd72e659a47b84b3248ba9375ceada0
#
_cell.length_a   1.000
_cell.length_b   1.000
_cell.length_c   1.000
_cell.angle_alpha   90.00
_cell.angle_beta   90.00
_cell.angle_gamma   90.00
#
_symmetry.space_group_name_H-M   'P 1'
#
loop_
_entity.id
_entity.type
_entity.pdbx_description
1 polymer ?
#
loop_
_entity_poly.entity_id
_entity_poly.type
_entity_poly.pdbx_seq_one_letter_code
_entity_poly.pdbx_strand_id
1 'polypeptide(L)'
;MIRVVLPAHLRALARVRGEVELEVAGPATQRAVLDALEARYPMLRGTIREHVTQQRRPFLRFFACEEDLSHEPPDAPLPDAVASGAEPLLIIGAIAGG
;
A
#
# COMPACT_ATOMS: atom_id res chain seq x y z
N MET A 1 -12.02 -8.21 2.67
CA MET A 1 -10.95 -7.38 3.27
C MET A 1 -9.73 -7.37 2.38
N ILE A 2 -9.14 -6.20 2.21
CA ILE A 2 -7.92 -6.08 1.40
C ILE A 2 -6.73 -6.32 2.32
N ARG A 3 -5.79 -7.16 1.87
CA ARG A 3 -4.58 -7.48 2.62
C ARG A 3 -3.43 -6.64 2.08
N VAL A 4 -2.66 -6.01 2.97
CA VAL A 4 -1.51 -5.20 2.61
C VAL A 4 -0.29 -5.70 3.38
N VAL A 5 0.80 -5.91 2.65
CA VAL A 5 2.08 -6.28 3.26
C VAL A 5 3.00 -5.06 3.20
N LEU A 6 3.45 -4.62 4.36
CA LEU A 6 4.35 -3.46 4.48
C LEU A 6 5.80 -3.91 4.47
N PRO A 7 6.72 -3.05 4.00
CA PRO A 7 8.16 -3.33 4.18
C PRO A 7 8.52 -3.30 5.65
N ALA A 8 9.63 -3.96 5.99
CA ALA A 8 10.00 -4.19 7.39
C ALA A 8 10.08 -2.90 8.23
N HIS A 9 10.67 -1.84 7.68
CA HIS A 9 10.80 -0.59 8.42
C HIS A 9 9.45 0.08 8.70
N LEU A 10 8.47 -0.11 7.84
CA LEU A 10 7.13 0.43 8.07
C LEU A 10 6.32 -0.47 9.00
N ARG A 11 6.53 -1.80 8.95
CA ARG A 11 5.93 -2.69 9.94
C ARG A 11 6.38 -2.30 11.35
N ALA A 12 7.68 -2.02 11.51
CA ALA A 12 8.20 -1.60 12.80
C ALA A 12 7.58 -0.27 13.25
N LEU A 13 7.47 0.69 12.33
CA LEU A 13 6.89 1.99 12.64
C LEU A 13 5.43 1.88 13.06
N ALA A 14 4.65 1.06 12.36
CA ALA A 14 3.23 0.86 12.65
C ALA A 14 2.99 -0.17 13.74
N ARG A 15 4.03 -0.85 14.20
CA ARG A 15 3.97 -1.90 15.23
C ARG A 15 3.05 -3.06 14.84
N VAL A 16 3.15 -3.46 13.57
CA VAL A 16 2.44 -4.63 13.07
C VAL A 16 3.43 -5.74 12.76
N ARG A 17 3.00 -7.00 12.93
CA ARG A 17 3.88 -8.16 12.76
C ARG A 17 3.69 -8.87 11.43
N GLY A 18 2.59 -8.67 10.78
CA GLY A 18 2.26 -9.38 9.56
C GLY A 18 1.48 -8.50 8.60
N GLU A 19 0.59 -9.12 7.87
CA GLU A 19 -0.28 -8.39 6.96
C GLU A 19 -1.22 -7.47 7.71
N VAL A 20 -1.56 -6.35 7.08
CA VAL A 20 -2.61 -5.47 7.55
C VAL A 20 -3.86 -5.78 6.75
N GLU A 21 -4.99 -5.95 7.43
CA GLU A 21 -6.28 -6.15 6.76
C GLU A 21 -7.08 -4.87 6.85
N LEU A 22 -7.57 -4.40 5.70
CA LEU A 22 -8.30 -3.14 5.60
C LEU A 22 -9.64 -3.33 4.93
N GLU A 23 -10.64 -2.62 5.42
CA GLU A 23 -11.91 -2.48 4.74
C GLU A 23 -11.88 -1.17 3.96
N VAL A 24 -12.24 -1.25 2.68
CA VAL A 24 -12.28 -0.10 1.80
C VAL A 24 -13.68 0.04 1.28
N ALA A 25 -14.31 1.19 1.54
CA ALA A 25 -15.63 1.48 1.00
C ALA A 25 -15.51 1.86 -0.47
N GLY A 26 -16.39 1.30 -1.32
CA GLY A 26 -16.38 1.59 -2.73
C GLY A 26 -15.29 0.84 -3.50
N PRO A 27 -14.93 1.32 -4.70
CA PRO A 27 -13.94 0.63 -5.53
C PRO A 27 -12.58 0.55 -4.87
N ALA A 28 -11.91 -0.59 -5.01
CA ALA A 28 -10.57 -0.80 -4.47
C ALA A 28 -9.55 -0.20 -5.42
N THR A 29 -8.99 0.94 -5.04
CA THR A 29 -7.94 1.63 -5.79
C THR A 29 -6.75 1.83 -4.88
N GLN A 30 -5.59 2.16 -5.46
CA GLN A 30 -4.42 2.50 -4.64
C GLN A 30 -4.75 3.62 -3.67
N ARG A 31 -5.40 4.67 -4.17
CA ARG A 31 -5.78 5.82 -3.32
C ARG A 31 -6.64 5.38 -2.16
N ALA A 32 -7.68 4.61 -2.42
CA ALA A 32 -8.59 4.16 -1.37
C ALA A 32 -7.91 3.28 -0.33
N VAL A 33 -7.03 2.38 -0.78
CA VAL A 33 -6.30 1.50 0.12
C VAL A 33 -5.31 2.30 0.99
N LEU A 34 -4.58 3.23 0.38
CA LEU A 34 -3.62 4.04 1.13
C LEU A 34 -4.32 5.02 2.08
N ASP A 35 -5.48 5.57 1.67
CA ASP A 35 -6.28 6.39 2.58
C ASP A 35 -6.70 5.59 3.81
N ALA A 36 -7.19 4.37 3.61
CA ALA A 36 -7.62 3.50 4.71
C ALA A 36 -6.43 3.12 5.60
N LEU A 37 -5.29 2.82 4.99
CA LEU A 37 -4.06 2.47 5.71
C LEU A 37 -3.61 3.63 6.60
N GLU A 38 -3.57 4.83 6.06
CA GLU A 38 -3.13 6.01 6.80
C GLU A 38 -4.13 6.45 7.85
N ALA A 39 -5.42 6.19 7.64
CA ALA A 39 -6.43 6.45 8.64
C ALA A 39 -6.25 5.53 9.86
N ARG A 40 -5.93 4.26 9.60
CA ARG A 40 -5.73 3.29 10.68
C ARG A 40 -4.36 3.44 11.34
N TYR A 41 -3.34 3.81 10.57
CA TYR A 41 -1.98 3.98 11.05
C TYR A 41 -1.47 5.37 10.67
N PRO A 42 -1.89 6.41 11.43
CA PRO A 42 -1.52 7.79 11.09
C PRO A 42 -0.02 8.05 11.01
N MET A 43 0.79 7.26 11.72
CA MET A 43 2.24 7.39 11.68
C MET A 43 2.83 7.05 10.30
N LEU A 44 2.05 6.41 9.42
CA LEU A 44 2.50 6.08 8.07
C LEU A 44 2.29 7.22 7.07
N ARG A 45 1.63 8.29 7.47
CA ARG A 45 1.44 9.43 6.57
C ARG A 45 2.79 10.00 6.15
N GLY A 46 2.94 10.22 4.84
CA GLY A 46 4.18 10.75 4.27
C GLY A 46 5.29 9.73 4.10
N THR A 47 5.11 8.48 4.55
CA THR A 47 6.14 7.44 4.41
C THR A 47 6.03 6.65 3.11
N ILE A 48 4.82 6.48 2.60
CA ILE A 48 4.55 5.68 1.41
C ILE A 48 4.32 6.60 0.22
N ARG A 49 3.53 7.64 0.43
CA ARG A 49 3.27 8.66 -0.57
C ARG A 49 3.51 10.03 0.06
N GLU A 50 3.90 10.98 -0.76
CA GLU A 50 4.17 12.33 -0.29
C GLU A 50 2.88 12.92 0.29
N HIS A 51 2.99 13.57 1.45
CA HIS A 51 1.82 14.00 2.21
C HIS A 51 0.94 15.03 1.46
N VAL A 52 1.55 15.98 0.78
CA VAL A 52 0.81 17.05 0.10
C VAL A 52 0.35 16.61 -1.29
N THR A 53 1.27 16.09 -2.10
CA THR A 53 0.97 15.72 -3.48
C THR A 53 0.29 14.37 -3.62
N GLN A 54 0.38 13.53 -2.61
CA GLN A 54 -0.13 12.15 -2.60
C GLN A 54 0.54 11.27 -3.66
N GLN A 55 1.69 11.68 -4.15
CA GLN A 55 2.46 10.87 -5.08
C GLN A 55 3.30 9.84 -4.35
N ARG A 56 3.42 8.65 -4.94
CA ARG A 56 4.25 7.57 -4.38
C ARG A 56 5.68 8.06 -4.20
N ARG A 57 6.27 7.73 -3.07
CA ARG A 57 7.66 8.08 -2.83
C ARG A 57 8.59 7.23 -3.72
N PRO A 58 9.70 7.80 -4.19
CA PRO A 58 10.54 7.16 -5.22
C PRO A 58 11.08 5.78 -4.86
N PHE A 59 11.32 5.53 -3.58
CA PHE A 59 11.93 4.27 -3.16
C PHE A 59 10.91 3.21 -2.74
N LEU A 60 9.62 3.48 -2.93
CA LEU A 60 8.57 2.51 -2.63
C LEU A 60 7.90 2.06 -3.91
N ARG A 61 7.58 0.76 -3.97
CA ARG A 61 6.91 0.17 -5.10
C ARG A 61 5.70 -0.62 -4.64
N PHE A 62 4.71 -0.69 -5.50
CA PHE A 62 3.48 -1.45 -5.26
C PHE A 62 3.46 -2.65 -6.19
N PHE A 63 3.29 -3.84 -5.63
CA PHE A 63 3.20 -5.08 -6.39
C PHE A 63 1.96 -5.85 -5.99
N ALA A 64 1.33 -6.51 -6.96
CA ALA A 64 0.28 -7.47 -6.71
C ALA A 64 0.18 -8.40 -7.91
N CYS A 65 -0.19 -9.65 -7.68
CA CYS A 65 -0.36 -10.63 -8.76
C CYS A 65 0.87 -10.71 -9.67
N GLU A 66 2.05 -10.62 -9.08
CA GLU A 66 3.34 -10.68 -9.80
C GLU A 66 3.57 -9.52 -10.77
N GLU A 67 2.85 -8.41 -10.59
CA GLU A 67 3.01 -7.23 -11.43
C GLU A 67 3.37 -6.00 -10.60
N ASP A 68 4.24 -5.15 -11.18
CA ASP A 68 4.57 -3.86 -10.59
C ASP A 68 3.46 -2.87 -10.92
N LEU A 69 2.74 -2.42 -9.92
CA LEU A 69 1.63 -1.48 -10.08
C LEU A 69 2.02 -0.05 -9.73
N SER A 70 3.33 0.21 -9.53
CA SER A 70 3.79 1.51 -9.03
C SER A 70 3.45 2.67 -9.96
N HIS A 71 3.33 2.42 -11.25
CA HIS A 71 3.06 3.46 -12.25
C HIS A 71 1.59 3.53 -12.68
N GLU A 72 0.74 2.70 -12.07
CA GLU A 72 -0.68 2.78 -12.36
C GLU A 72 -1.29 4.04 -11.74
N PRO A 73 -2.28 4.64 -12.38
CA PRO A 73 -2.96 5.80 -11.79
C PRO A 73 -3.55 5.45 -10.42
N PRO A 74 -3.46 6.36 -9.45
CA PRO A 74 -3.98 6.08 -8.10
C PRO A 74 -5.46 5.72 -8.05
N ASP A 75 -6.24 6.19 -9.00
CA ASP A 75 -7.67 5.95 -9.05
C ASP A 75 -8.07 4.79 -9.97
N ALA A 76 -7.09 4.12 -10.59
CA ALA A 76 -7.37 2.94 -11.38
C ALA A 76 -7.74 1.77 -10.46
N PRO A 77 -8.67 0.91 -10.88
CA PRO A 77 -9.04 -0.26 -10.07
C PRO A 77 -7.83 -1.19 -9.89
N LEU A 78 -7.68 -1.70 -8.68
CA LEU A 78 -6.71 -2.76 -8.42
C LEU A 78 -7.21 -4.08 -9.00
N PRO A 79 -6.32 -5.06 -9.22
CA PRO A 79 -6.76 -6.37 -9.68
C PRO A 79 -7.85 -6.96 -8.78
N ASP A 80 -8.78 -7.69 -9.36
CA ASP A 80 -9.87 -8.30 -8.61
C ASP A 80 -9.37 -9.20 -7.47
N ALA A 81 -8.26 -9.89 -7.69
CA ALA A 81 -7.68 -10.75 -6.65
C ALA A 81 -7.24 -9.94 -5.42
N VAL A 82 -6.81 -8.71 -5.61
CA VAL A 82 -6.46 -7.81 -4.50
C VAL A 82 -7.72 -7.33 -3.81
N ALA A 83 -8.70 -6.89 -4.59
CA ALA A 83 -9.95 -6.38 -4.05
C ALA A 83 -10.69 -7.43 -3.22
N SER A 84 -10.63 -8.69 -3.63
CA SER A 84 -11.29 -9.80 -2.92
C SER A 84 -10.50 -10.31 -1.72
N GLY A 85 -9.23 -9.92 -1.60
CA GLY A 85 -8.36 -10.43 -0.54
C GLY A 85 -7.68 -11.74 -0.89
N ALA A 86 -7.85 -12.25 -2.11
CA ALA A 86 -7.19 -13.49 -2.55
C ALA A 86 -5.67 -13.30 -2.67
N GLU A 87 -5.23 -12.13 -3.10
CA GLU A 87 -3.82 -11.78 -3.21
C GLU A 87 -3.55 -10.48 -2.46
N PRO A 88 -2.42 -10.36 -1.77
CA PRO A 88 -2.10 -9.14 -1.05
C PRO A 88 -1.58 -8.05 -1.98
N LEU A 89 -1.77 -6.81 -1.57
CA LEU A 89 -1.02 -5.69 -2.14
C LEU A 89 0.29 -5.59 -1.37
N LEU A 90 1.40 -5.69 -2.08
CA LEU A 90 2.73 -5.65 -1.49
C LEU A 90 3.29 -4.24 -1.64
N ILE A 91 3.68 -3.64 -0.53
CA ILE A 91 4.42 -2.38 -0.54
C ILE A 91 5.86 -2.73 -0.23
N ILE A 92 6.74 -2.51 -1.21
CA ILE A 92 8.12 -2.94 -1.13
C ILE A 92 9.01 -1.70 -1.07
N GLY A 93 9.91 -1.68 -0.08
CA GLY A 93 10.89 -0.62 0.02
C GLY A 93 12.13 -0.98 -0.76
N ALA A 94 12.53 -0.13 -1.72
CA ALA A 94 13.80 -0.27 -2.38
C ALA A 94 14.84 0.38 -1.46
N ILE A 95 15.73 -0.43 -0.90
CA ILE A 95 16.77 0.07 -0.04
C ILE A 95 17.96 0.44 -0.92
N ALA A 96 18.34 1.71 -0.90
CA ALA A 96 19.51 2.15 -1.65
C ALA A 96 20.74 1.41 -1.16
N GLY A 97 21.45 0.76 -2.07
CA GLY A 97 22.67 0.02 -1.74
C GLY A 97 22.43 -1.34 -1.12
N GLY A 98 21.20 -1.78 -1.07
CA GLY A 98 20.90 -3.08 -0.45
C GLY A 98 19.89 -3.85 -1.21
#